data_c10f11ab2260f689b54e1d8e8658d23f
#
_entry.id   c10f11ab2260f689b54e1d8e8658d23f
#
_cell.length_a   1.000
_cell.length_b   1.000
_cell.length_c   1.000
_cell.angle_alpha   90.00
_cell.angle_beta   90.00
_cell.angle_gamma   90.00
#
_symmetry.space_group_name_H-M   'P 1'
#
loop_
_entity.id
_entity.type
_entity.pdbx_description
1 polymer ?
#
loop_
_entity_poly.entity_id
_entity_poly.type
_entity_poly.pdbx_seq_one_letter_code
_entity_poly.pdbx_strand_id
1 'polypeptide(L)' 'QTNYIKKELERIADYYEISKRKKRKDELVEEIVLFEKDPVNIQKVYQRKKLWKYMEEIKKDKYLRQFLILD' A
#
# COMPACT_ATOMS: atom_id res chain seq x y z
N GLN A 1 11.33 -11.80 1.79
CA GLN A 1 10.67 -11.66 3.05
C GLN A 1 10.24 -10.20 3.26
N THR A 2 8.98 -10.02 3.44
CA THR A 2 8.47 -8.68 3.61
C THR A 2 7.83 -8.56 4.97
N ASN A 3 8.25 -7.56 5.68
CA ASN A 3 7.68 -7.26 6.98
C ASN A 3 6.91 -5.97 6.87
N TYR A 4 5.70 -6.08 6.38
CA TYR A 4 4.83 -4.92 6.38
C TYR A 4 4.33 -4.68 7.78
N ILE A 5 4.49 -3.48 8.26
CA ILE A 5 3.85 -3.10 9.51
C ILE A 5 2.38 -2.85 9.20
N LYS A 6 1.57 -2.98 10.23
CA LYS A 6 0.12 -2.87 10.05
C LYS A 6 -0.26 -1.52 9.44
N LYS A 7 0.46 -0.47 9.80
CA LYS A 7 0.15 0.86 9.29
C LYS A 7 0.25 0.92 7.77
N GLU A 8 1.25 0.26 7.20
CA GLU A 8 1.39 0.25 5.75
C GLU A 8 0.31 -0.57 5.08
N LEU A 9 -0.06 -1.68 5.71
CA LEU A 9 -1.16 -2.48 5.19
C LEU A 9 -2.45 -1.69 5.19
N GLU A 10 -2.65 -0.88 6.22
CA GLU A 10 -3.83 -0.03 6.27
C GLU A 10 -3.85 1.01 5.16
N ARG A 11 -2.69 1.54 4.83
CA ARG A 11 -2.60 2.48 3.71
C ARG A 11 -2.95 1.83 2.39
N ILE A 12 -2.46 0.62 2.17
CA ILE A 12 -2.79 -0.11 0.95
C ILE A 12 -4.27 -0.42 0.91
N ALA A 13 -4.83 -0.85 2.03
CA ALA A 13 -6.26 -1.12 2.10
C ALA A 13 -7.07 0.13 1.80
N ASP A 14 -6.63 1.28 2.31
CA ASP A 14 -7.31 2.54 2.01
C ASP A 14 -7.28 2.84 0.52
N TYR A 15 -6.16 2.62 -0.11
CA TYR A 15 -6.04 2.87 -1.54
C TYR A 15 -6.99 1.99 -2.34
N TYR A 16 -7.15 0.75 -1.91
CA TYR A 16 -8.05 -0.19 -2.58
C TYR A 16 -9.48 -0.07 -2.06
N GLU A 17 -9.72 0.80 -1.09
CA GLU A 17 -11.04 0.95 -0.48
C GLU A 17 -11.51 -0.34 0.19
N ILE A 18 -10.58 -1.05 0.78
CA ILE A 18 -10.87 -2.25 1.55
C ILE A 18 -11.11 -1.84 3.00
N SER A 19 -12.16 -2.39 3.59
CA SER A 19 -12.48 -2.07 4.98
C SER A 19 -11.40 -2.59 5.92
N LYS A 20 -10.95 -1.73 6.83
CA LYS A 20 -9.96 -2.10 7.83
C LYS A 20 -10.58 -2.44 9.17
N ARG A 21 -11.89 -2.24 9.27
CA ARG A 21 -12.56 -2.32 10.56
C ARG A 21 -12.52 -3.73 11.13
N LYS A 22 -12.07 -3.84 12.37
CA LYS A 22 -12.04 -5.11 13.09
C LYS A 22 -11.22 -6.18 12.39
N LYS A 23 -10.20 -5.77 11.65
CA LYS A 23 -9.35 -6.73 10.96
C LYS A 23 -7.96 -6.71 11.54
N ARG A 24 -7.42 -7.90 11.75
CA ARG A 24 -6.05 -8.05 12.19
C ARG A 24 -5.12 -7.97 10.99
N LYS A 25 -3.82 -7.96 11.28
CA LYS A 25 -2.82 -7.83 10.23
C LYS A 25 -2.93 -8.93 9.19
N ASP A 26 -3.07 -10.18 9.65
CA ASP A 26 -3.17 -11.29 8.71
C ASP A 26 -4.44 -11.23 7.88
N GLU A 27 -5.52 -10.76 8.47
CA GLU A 27 -6.76 -10.59 7.73
C GLU A 27 -6.64 -9.51 6.67
N LEU A 28 -5.95 -8.43 7.00
CA LEU A 28 -5.70 -7.37 6.02
C LEU A 28 -4.84 -7.88 4.87
N VAL A 29 -3.81 -8.65 5.19
CA VAL A 29 -2.95 -9.23 4.15
C VAL A 29 -3.79 -10.11 3.22
N GLU A 30 -4.64 -10.94 3.79
CA GLU A 30 -5.45 -11.83 2.98
C GLU A 30 -6.39 -11.06 2.07
N GLU A 31 -7.04 -10.03 2.59
CA GLU A 31 -7.94 -9.22 1.80
C GLU A 31 -7.21 -8.51 0.66
N ILE A 32 -6.03 -7.98 0.96
CA ILE A 32 -5.24 -7.30 -0.06
C ILE A 32 -4.80 -8.27 -1.14
N VAL A 33 -4.36 -9.46 -0.75
CA VAL A 33 -3.93 -10.47 -1.70
C VAL A 33 -5.09 -10.88 -2.60
N LEU A 34 -6.26 -11.09 -2.03
CA LEU A 34 -7.43 -11.45 -2.82
C LEU A 34 -7.78 -10.35 -3.83
N PHE A 35 -7.69 -9.10 -3.39
CA PHE A 35 -7.95 -8.00 -4.28
C PHE A 35 -6.96 -7.98 -5.44
N GLU A 36 -5.69 -8.18 -5.12
CA GLU A 36 -4.65 -8.09 -6.14
C GLU A 36 -4.66 -9.28 -7.11
N LYS A 37 -5.22 -10.40 -6.70
CA LYS A 37 -5.34 -11.56 -7.58
C LYS A 37 -6.48 -11.44 -8.58
N ASP A 38 -7.42 -10.56 -8.33
CA ASP A 38 -8.59 -10.41 -9.19
C ASP A 38 -8.18 -9.65 -10.45
N PRO A 39 -8.35 -10.24 -11.64
CA PRO A 39 -7.96 -9.56 -12.87
C PRO A 39 -8.67 -8.25 -13.10
N VAL A 40 -9.86 -8.09 -12.55
CA VAL A 40 -10.61 -6.84 -12.69
C VAL A 40 -9.86 -5.68 -12.08
N ASN A 41 -9.01 -5.96 -11.11
CA ASN A 41 -8.29 -4.92 -10.36
C ASN A 41 -6.88 -4.69 -10.88
N ILE A 42 -6.53 -5.26 -12.02
CA ILE A 42 -5.13 -5.26 -12.45
C ILE A 42 -4.57 -3.86 -12.64
N GLN A 43 -5.37 -2.96 -13.19
CA GLN A 43 -4.91 -1.59 -13.40
C GLN A 43 -4.71 -0.85 -12.09
N LYS A 44 -5.62 -1.04 -11.15
CA LYS A 44 -5.51 -0.39 -9.86
C LYS A 44 -4.29 -0.89 -9.09
N VAL A 45 -4.02 -2.19 -9.18
CA VAL A 45 -2.85 -2.78 -8.55
C VAL A 45 -1.57 -2.20 -9.17
N TYR A 46 -1.55 -2.11 -10.49
CA TYR A 46 -0.39 -1.55 -11.18
C TYR A 46 -0.13 -0.11 -10.74
N GLN A 47 -1.18 0.68 -10.69
CA GLN A 47 -1.05 2.08 -10.30
C GLN A 47 -0.58 2.22 -8.86
N ARG A 48 -1.10 1.37 -7.97
CA ARG A 48 -0.65 1.42 -6.58
C ARG A 48 0.83 1.10 -6.47
N LYS A 49 1.28 0.04 -7.13
CA LYS A 49 2.68 -0.35 -7.07
C LYS A 49 3.58 0.73 -7.64
N LYS A 50 3.13 1.36 -8.71
CA LYS A 50 3.89 2.44 -9.30
C LYS A 50 3.99 3.64 -8.37
N LEU A 51 2.90 3.98 -7.72
CA LEU A 51 2.88 5.10 -6.79
C LEU A 51 3.77 4.84 -5.58
N TRP A 52 3.70 3.64 -5.03
CA TRP A 52 4.52 3.28 -3.87
C TRP A 52 6.00 3.33 -4.21
N LYS A 53 6.34 2.84 -5.39
CA LYS A 53 7.74 2.89 -5.83
C LYS A 53 8.22 4.34 -5.97
N TYR A 54 7.38 5.18 -6.53
CA TYR A 54 7.72 6.58 -6.69
C TYR A 54 7.93 7.26 -5.33
N MET A 55 7.07 6.97 -4.38
CA MET A 55 7.21 7.53 -3.05
C MET A 55 8.47 7.04 -2.35
N GLU A 56 8.84 5.79 -2.57
CA GLU A 56 10.08 5.27 -2.01
C GLU A 56 11.29 6.00 -2.56
N GLU A 57 11.26 6.28 -3.84
CA GLU A 57 12.38 6.99 -4.45
C GLU A 57 12.52 8.40 -3.90
N ILE A 58 11.39 9.06 -3.64
CA ILE A 58 11.43 10.37 -3.02
C ILE A 58 12.01 10.29 -1.61
N LYS A 59 11.65 9.26 -0.88
CA LYS A 59 12.14 9.09 0.48
C LYS A 59 13.66 8.91 0.51
N LYS A 60 14.22 8.27 -0.50
CA LYS A 60 15.65 8.05 -0.57
C LYS A 60 16.41 9.31 -0.92
N ASP A 61 15.76 10.26 -1.55
CA ASP A 61 16.39 11.51 -1.94
C ASP A 61 16.24 12.50 -0.80
N LYS A 62 17.37 12.89 -0.22
CA LYS A 62 17.34 13.77 0.93
C LYS A 62 16.69 15.11 0.63
N TYR A 63 16.92 15.62 -0.56
CA TYR A 63 16.37 16.91 -0.95
C TYR A 63 14.86 16.82 -1.16
N LEU A 64 14.42 15.83 -1.92
CA LEU A 64 13.01 15.70 -2.24
C LEU A 64 12.19 15.22 -1.07
N ARG A 65 12.83 14.51 -0.13
CA ARG A 65 12.10 13.96 1.01
C ARG A 65 11.42 15.01 1.84
N GLN A 66 11.98 16.21 1.88
CA GLN A 66 11.39 17.27 2.69
C GLN A 66 10.03 17.71 2.17
N PHE A 67 9.73 17.42 0.94
CA PHE A 67 8.44 17.78 0.35
C PHE A 67 7.40 16.68 0.49
N LEU A 68 7.79 15.55 1.02
CA LEU A 68 6.89 14.42 1.17
C LEU A 68 6.20 14.48 2.53
N ILE A 69 4.88 14.55 2.49
CA ILE A 69 4.11 14.59 3.73
C ILE A 69 3.85 13.16 4.15
N LEU A 70 4.42 12.80 5.29
CA LEU A 70 4.26 11.46 5.83
C LEU A 70 3.52 11.53 7.16
N ASP A 71 2.60 10.63 7.33
CA ASP A 71 1.87 10.53 8.58
C ASP A 71 2.49 9.54 9.52
#